data_2c72dade47f5ab8c61e7fdc06c704670
#
_entry.id   2c72dade47f5ab8c61e7fdc06c704670
#
_cell.length_a   1.000
_cell.length_b   1.000
_cell.length_c   1.000
_cell.angle_alpha   90.00
_cell.angle_beta   90.00
_cell.angle_gamma   90.00
#
_symmetry.space_group_name_H-M   'P 1'
#
loop_
_entity.id
_entity.type
_entity.pdbx_description
1 polymer ?
#
loop_
_entity_poly.entity_id
_entity_poly.type
_entity_poly.pdbx_seq_one_letter_code
_entity_poly.pdbx_strand_id
1 'polypeptide(L)'
;MTQPTIALFTGDPAGIGPELVQKLMNYNSVQQASKIILIGQKGSVEPSPNTIWHDWSGYNSATFPPGTYNANNGAYMIAALAEGVSLVRDGIAHAFCFAPLNKSALRMGGMHQEDELRWFAQFLGYTGVCGELNVLEDLWTSRVTSHVALKEVSHLLTPDNVYASIAMIAQALKASGKAAPRLAVCGLNPHNGDNGNYGDEERTIITPGIELARQAGIPVDGPFPADTAFVRAIRKEGGYDGVITMYHDQGQIAMKLLGFERGVTVHGGLPFPICTPAHGTAYDIAGQHRANPQAMCNAFALACRMGQHRH
;
A
#
# COMPACT_ATOMS: atom_id res chain seq x y z
N MET A 1 -3.41 11.81 21.86
CA MET A 1 -3.90 11.80 20.46
C MET A 1 -5.25 11.09 20.45
N THR A 2 -6.24 11.62 19.76
CA THR A 2 -7.55 11.00 19.63
C THR A 2 -7.42 9.80 18.68
N GLN A 3 -8.12 8.70 19.00
CA GLN A 3 -8.17 7.54 18.12
C GLN A 3 -8.92 7.89 16.81
N PRO A 4 -8.46 7.43 15.64
CA PRO A 4 -9.06 7.80 14.37
C PRO A 4 -10.35 7.05 14.07
N THR A 5 -11.18 7.62 13.18
CA THR A 5 -12.25 6.89 12.50
C THR A 5 -11.71 6.28 11.22
N ILE A 6 -11.96 4.98 10.99
CA ILE A 6 -11.48 4.25 9.81
C ILE A 6 -12.64 3.81 8.94
N ALA A 7 -12.62 4.15 7.65
CA ALA A 7 -13.45 3.50 6.64
C ALA A 7 -12.82 2.13 6.32
N LEU A 8 -13.59 1.05 6.45
CA LEU A 8 -13.12 -0.32 6.26
C LEU A 8 -14.00 -1.05 5.26
N PHE A 9 -13.44 -1.42 4.11
CA PHE A 9 -14.16 -2.20 3.11
C PHE A 9 -13.81 -3.69 3.20
N THR A 10 -14.83 -4.55 3.19
CA THR A 10 -14.69 -6.00 3.29
C THR A 10 -14.02 -6.66 2.08
N GLY A 11 -13.70 -5.90 1.02
CA GLY A 11 -13.03 -6.39 -0.17
C GLY A 11 -13.94 -7.14 -1.14
N ASP A 12 -13.35 -8.04 -1.93
CA ASP A 12 -14.09 -8.88 -2.86
C ASP A 12 -15.05 -9.81 -2.10
N PRO A 13 -16.37 -9.70 -2.31
CA PRO A 13 -17.36 -10.50 -1.57
C PRO A 13 -17.29 -12.00 -1.90
N ALA A 14 -16.70 -12.39 -3.04
CA ALA A 14 -16.51 -13.78 -3.44
C ALA A 14 -15.14 -14.37 -3.05
N GLY A 15 -14.25 -13.55 -2.48
CA GLY A 15 -12.93 -13.94 -2.00
C GLY A 15 -12.88 -14.14 -0.49
N ILE A 16 -11.65 -14.09 0.05
CA ILE A 16 -11.38 -14.21 1.49
C ILE A 16 -11.60 -12.90 2.26
N GLY A 17 -11.92 -11.80 1.59
CA GLY A 17 -12.03 -10.47 2.20
C GLY A 17 -12.98 -10.42 3.39
N PRO A 18 -14.26 -10.85 3.28
CA PRO A 18 -15.20 -10.88 4.41
C PRO A 18 -14.69 -11.71 5.59
N GLU A 19 -14.06 -12.87 5.32
CA GLU A 19 -13.46 -13.73 6.36
C GLU A 19 -12.30 -13.02 7.09
N LEU A 20 -11.42 -12.32 6.35
CA LEU A 20 -10.30 -11.58 6.92
C LEU A 20 -10.80 -10.45 7.85
N VAL A 21 -11.82 -9.71 7.39
CA VAL A 21 -12.42 -8.63 8.18
C VAL A 21 -13.16 -9.18 9.39
N GLN A 22 -13.88 -10.32 9.27
CA GLN A 22 -14.48 -10.99 10.42
C GLN A 22 -13.44 -11.38 11.46
N LYS A 23 -12.32 -11.95 11.03
CA LYS A 23 -11.21 -12.31 11.94
C LYS A 23 -10.59 -11.06 12.56
N LEU A 24 -10.40 -9.97 11.78
CA LEU A 24 -9.90 -8.70 12.28
C LEU A 24 -10.76 -8.16 13.43
N MET A 25 -12.10 -8.29 13.40
CA MET A 25 -12.99 -7.80 14.45
C MET A 25 -12.69 -8.41 15.83
N ASN A 26 -12.05 -9.58 15.87
CA ASN A 26 -11.65 -10.26 17.10
C ASN A 26 -10.23 -9.90 17.58
N TYR A 27 -9.50 -9.03 16.85
CA TYR A 27 -8.14 -8.64 17.22
C TYR A 27 -8.11 -7.31 17.97
N ASN A 28 -7.14 -7.18 18.88
CA ASN A 28 -6.92 -5.93 19.65
C ASN A 28 -6.64 -4.70 18.77
N SER A 29 -6.18 -4.89 17.53
CA SER A 29 -5.96 -3.78 16.58
C SER A 29 -7.23 -2.97 16.31
N VAL A 30 -8.41 -3.58 16.41
CA VAL A 30 -9.71 -2.90 16.28
C VAL A 30 -9.87 -1.79 17.34
N GLN A 31 -9.30 -1.98 18.53
CA GLN A 31 -9.34 -0.98 19.60
C GLN A 31 -8.47 0.25 19.34
N GLN A 32 -7.65 0.24 18.29
CA GLN A 32 -6.85 1.42 17.88
C GLN A 32 -7.70 2.48 17.16
N ALA A 33 -8.87 2.12 16.69
CA ALA A 33 -9.84 3.04 16.10
C ALA A 33 -10.93 3.44 17.11
N SER A 34 -11.29 4.72 17.13
CA SER A 34 -12.45 5.19 17.89
C SER A 34 -13.77 4.71 17.27
N LYS A 35 -13.80 4.63 15.94
CA LYS A 35 -14.96 4.20 15.15
C LYS A 35 -14.50 3.53 13.87
N ILE A 36 -15.19 2.45 13.49
CA ILE A 36 -15.02 1.77 12.21
C ILE A 36 -16.31 1.94 11.41
N ILE A 37 -16.22 2.51 10.21
CA ILE A 37 -17.32 2.60 9.26
C ILE A 37 -17.13 1.46 8.26
N LEU A 38 -17.91 0.39 8.44
CA LEU A 38 -17.78 -0.85 7.68
C LEU A 38 -18.58 -0.75 6.38
N ILE A 39 -17.88 -0.92 5.26
CA ILE A 39 -18.42 -0.93 3.90
C ILE A 39 -18.44 -2.39 3.43
N GLY A 40 -19.60 -2.88 3.02
CA GLY A 40 -19.77 -4.27 2.60
C GLY A 40 -21.22 -4.66 2.51
N GLN A 41 -21.50 -5.94 2.30
CA GLN A 41 -22.85 -6.48 2.37
C GLN A 41 -23.28 -6.64 3.83
N LYS A 42 -24.51 -6.23 4.14
CA LYS A 42 -25.09 -6.38 5.48
C LYS A 42 -25.06 -7.84 5.94
N GLY A 43 -24.53 -8.07 7.12
CA GLY A 43 -24.46 -9.40 7.72
C GLY A 43 -23.32 -10.28 7.21
N SER A 44 -22.45 -9.80 6.31
CA SER A 44 -21.25 -10.53 5.90
C SER A 44 -20.17 -10.58 6.98
N VAL A 45 -20.24 -9.68 7.96
CA VAL A 45 -19.33 -9.57 9.12
C VAL A 45 -20.13 -9.20 10.35
N GLU A 46 -19.83 -9.80 11.49
CA GLU A 46 -20.36 -9.38 12.80
C GLU A 46 -19.54 -8.17 13.29
N PRO A 47 -20.16 -7.00 13.48
CA PRO A 47 -19.44 -5.80 13.85
C PRO A 47 -18.97 -5.85 15.32
N SER A 48 -17.78 -5.30 15.60
CA SER A 48 -17.33 -5.02 16.97
C SER A 48 -18.09 -3.84 17.58
N PRO A 49 -18.01 -3.59 18.90
CA PRO A 49 -18.78 -2.53 19.57
C PRO A 49 -18.54 -1.11 19.02
N ASN A 50 -17.35 -0.83 18.48
CA ASN A 50 -17.00 0.46 17.86
C ASN A 50 -17.22 0.49 16.35
N THR A 51 -17.91 -0.51 15.78
CA THR A 51 -18.14 -0.66 14.33
C THR A 51 -19.60 -0.38 13.99
N ILE A 52 -19.81 0.41 12.96
CA ILE A 52 -21.12 0.65 12.36
C ILE A 52 -21.10 0.29 10.88
N TRP A 53 -22.18 -0.28 10.39
CA TRP A 53 -22.38 -0.47 8.96
C TRP A 53 -22.64 0.86 8.26
N HIS A 54 -21.97 1.07 7.13
CA HIS A 54 -22.28 2.16 6.22
C HIS A 54 -23.49 1.80 5.36
N ASP A 55 -24.50 2.66 5.33
CA ASP A 55 -25.67 2.50 4.45
C ASP A 55 -25.33 3.08 3.07
N TRP A 56 -25.23 2.23 2.06
CA TRP A 56 -24.83 2.58 0.71
C TRP A 56 -25.52 1.69 -0.33
N SER A 57 -25.41 1.98 -1.63
CA SER A 57 -26.13 1.29 -2.70
C SER A 57 -25.88 -0.22 -2.77
N GLY A 58 -24.69 -0.71 -2.38
CA GLY A 58 -24.33 -2.13 -2.35
C GLY A 58 -24.63 -2.85 -1.03
N TYR A 59 -25.15 -2.16 -0.02
CA TYR A 59 -25.36 -2.70 1.33
C TYR A 59 -26.28 -3.93 1.38
N ASN A 60 -27.33 -3.94 0.57
CA ASN A 60 -28.29 -5.04 0.44
C ASN A 60 -28.17 -5.76 -0.92
N SER A 61 -26.99 -5.75 -1.53
CA SER A 61 -26.79 -6.36 -2.84
C SER A 61 -26.94 -7.89 -2.81
N ALA A 62 -27.10 -8.48 -4.00
CA ALA A 62 -27.23 -9.92 -4.18
C ALA A 62 -26.03 -10.69 -3.63
N THR A 63 -26.23 -11.97 -3.31
CA THR A 63 -25.16 -12.89 -2.90
C THR A 63 -24.15 -13.13 -4.01
N PHE A 64 -22.88 -13.15 -3.65
CA PHE A 64 -21.77 -13.47 -4.55
C PHE A 64 -21.23 -14.88 -4.20
N PRO A 65 -21.31 -15.85 -5.10
CA PRO A 65 -20.80 -17.19 -4.83
C PRO A 65 -19.30 -17.17 -4.55
N PRO A 66 -18.81 -17.82 -3.47
CA PRO A 66 -17.38 -17.90 -3.17
C PRO A 66 -16.57 -18.50 -4.32
N GLY A 67 -15.36 -17.98 -4.53
CA GLY A 67 -14.42 -18.50 -5.54
C GLY A 67 -14.78 -18.19 -7.00
N THR A 68 -15.76 -17.31 -7.24
CA THR A 68 -16.16 -16.92 -8.60
C THR A 68 -16.04 -15.40 -8.78
N TYR A 69 -15.70 -14.95 -9.99
CA TYR A 69 -15.66 -13.53 -10.30
C TYR A 69 -16.38 -13.23 -11.62
N ASN A 70 -16.99 -12.06 -11.67
CA ASN A 70 -17.73 -11.58 -12.83
C ASN A 70 -17.83 -10.05 -12.80
N ALA A 71 -18.50 -9.45 -13.78
CA ALA A 71 -18.70 -8.02 -13.88
C ALA A 71 -19.45 -7.42 -12.67
N ASN A 72 -20.41 -8.14 -12.09
CA ASN A 72 -21.18 -7.66 -10.94
C ASN A 72 -20.29 -7.54 -9.69
N ASN A 73 -19.39 -8.53 -9.45
CA ASN A 73 -18.39 -8.41 -8.38
C ASN A 73 -17.54 -7.17 -8.57
N GLY A 74 -17.08 -6.92 -9.82
CA GLY A 74 -16.25 -5.78 -10.15
C GLY A 74 -16.96 -4.45 -9.93
N ALA A 75 -18.18 -4.32 -10.44
CA ALA A 75 -19.00 -3.11 -10.27
C ALA A 75 -19.28 -2.82 -8.78
N TYR A 76 -19.59 -3.86 -8.00
CA TYR A 76 -19.75 -3.77 -6.55
C TYR A 76 -18.50 -3.25 -5.86
N MET A 77 -17.33 -3.83 -6.18
CA MET A 77 -16.07 -3.41 -5.58
C MET A 77 -15.71 -1.96 -5.93
N ILE A 78 -15.91 -1.54 -7.19
CA ILE A 78 -15.65 -0.16 -7.64
C ILE A 78 -16.55 0.83 -6.87
N ALA A 79 -17.84 0.52 -6.72
CA ALA A 79 -18.76 1.35 -5.97
C ALA A 79 -18.36 1.45 -4.49
N ALA A 80 -17.96 0.33 -3.86
CA ALA A 80 -17.48 0.31 -2.47
C ALA A 80 -16.19 1.09 -2.27
N LEU A 81 -15.24 1.03 -3.24
CA LEU A 81 -14.02 1.85 -3.23
C LEU A 81 -14.37 3.34 -3.29
N ALA A 82 -15.33 3.74 -4.14
CA ALA A 82 -15.79 5.12 -4.25
C ALA A 82 -16.39 5.62 -2.93
N GLU A 83 -17.21 4.80 -2.24
CA GLU A 83 -17.75 5.13 -0.91
C GLU A 83 -16.63 5.32 0.11
N GLY A 84 -15.69 4.37 0.21
CA GLY A 84 -14.58 4.44 1.16
C GLY A 84 -13.70 5.67 0.97
N VAL A 85 -13.34 5.99 -0.26
CA VAL A 85 -12.56 7.18 -0.61
C VAL A 85 -13.34 8.46 -0.31
N SER A 86 -14.65 8.49 -0.63
CA SER A 86 -15.51 9.65 -0.36
C SER A 86 -15.63 9.95 1.13
N LEU A 87 -15.80 8.92 1.98
CA LEU A 87 -15.84 9.09 3.44
C LEU A 87 -14.56 9.77 3.98
N VAL A 88 -13.40 9.45 3.40
CA VAL A 88 -12.13 10.06 3.85
C VAL A 88 -11.93 11.45 3.23
N ARG A 89 -12.27 11.63 1.96
CA ARG A 89 -12.23 12.93 1.28
C ARG A 89 -13.10 13.97 2.00
N ASP A 90 -14.29 13.57 2.41
CA ASP A 90 -15.30 14.43 3.04
C ASP A 90 -15.04 14.61 4.56
N GLY A 91 -13.93 14.07 5.09
CA GLY A 91 -13.53 14.24 6.50
C GLY A 91 -14.32 13.42 7.51
N ILE A 92 -15.17 12.47 7.06
CA ILE A 92 -15.96 11.59 7.92
C ILE A 92 -15.07 10.49 8.51
N ALA A 93 -14.11 10.00 7.73
CA ALA A 93 -13.07 9.08 8.17
C ALA A 93 -11.67 9.70 8.01
N HIS A 94 -10.69 9.16 8.74
CA HIS A 94 -9.30 9.65 8.73
C HIS A 94 -8.41 8.84 7.80
N ALA A 95 -8.73 7.58 7.57
CA ALA A 95 -8.03 6.69 6.64
C ALA A 95 -8.99 5.68 6.04
N PHE A 96 -8.61 5.12 4.88
CA PHE A 96 -9.32 4.03 4.22
C PHE A 96 -8.48 2.76 4.30
N CYS A 97 -9.10 1.65 4.71
CA CYS A 97 -8.51 0.32 4.70
C CYS A 97 -9.44 -0.62 3.96
N PHE A 98 -8.92 -1.49 3.10
CA PHE A 98 -9.76 -2.44 2.38
C PHE A 98 -9.10 -3.82 2.30
N ALA A 99 -9.92 -4.86 2.34
CA ALA A 99 -9.50 -6.25 2.15
C ALA A 99 -9.27 -6.55 0.65
N PRO A 100 -8.61 -7.67 0.29
CA PRO A 100 -8.16 -7.94 -1.06
C PRO A 100 -9.24 -7.86 -2.14
N LEU A 101 -8.86 -7.40 -3.33
CA LEU A 101 -9.71 -7.23 -4.51
C LEU A 101 -9.26 -8.10 -5.67
N ASN A 102 -10.20 -8.57 -6.49
CA ASN A 102 -9.90 -9.32 -7.71
C ASN A 102 -9.76 -8.37 -8.90
N LYS A 103 -8.53 -8.25 -9.44
CA LYS A 103 -8.24 -7.36 -10.57
C LYS A 103 -9.00 -7.70 -11.84
N SER A 104 -9.23 -8.99 -12.12
CA SER A 104 -10.02 -9.40 -13.28
C SER A 104 -11.47 -8.99 -13.15
N ALA A 105 -12.08 -9.18 -11.97
CA ALA A 105 -13.43 -8.70 -11.69
C ALA A 105 -13.53 -7.17 -11.81
N LEU A 106 -12.58 -6.42 -11.23
CA LEU A 106 -12.55 -4.96 -11.35
C LEU A 106 -12.54 -4.49 -12.81
N ARG A 107 -11.72 -5.10 -13.66
CA ARG A 107 -11.70 -4.81 -15.10
C ARG A 107 -13.03 -5.14 -15.78
N MET A 108 -13.63 -6.29 -15.48
CA MET A 108 -14.94 -6.67 -16.00
C MET A 108 -16.04 -5.71 -15.52
N GLY A 109 -15.92 -5.16 -14.32
CA GLY A 109 -16.84 -4.23 -13.70
C GLY A 109 -16.69 -2.77 -14.16
N GLY A 110 -15.69 -2.47 -15.03
CA GLY A 110 -15.50 -1.15 -15.62
C GLY A 110 -14.29 -0.36 -15.13
N MET A 111 -13.39 -0.96 -14.36
CA MET A 111 -12.12 -0.31 -14.02
C MET A 111 -11.16 -0.40 -15.21
N HIS A 112 -10.87 0.72 -15.84
CA HIS A 112 -9.99 0.80 -17.02
C HIS A 112 -8.54 1.17 -16.67
N GLN A 113 -8.28 1.59 -15.43
CA GLN A 113 -6.96 1.95 -14.94
C GLN A 113 -6.11 0.67 -14.73
N GLU A 114 -4.80 0.86 -14.71
CA GLU A 114 -3.84 -0.23 -14.53
C GLU A 114 -4.04 -0.95 -13.18
N ASP A 115 -4.32 -0.17 -12.13
CA ASP A 115 -4.48 -0.62 -10.77
C ASP A 115 -5.41 0.30 -9.96
N GLU A 116 -5.67 -0.08 -8.71
CA GLU A 116 -6.50 0.66 -7.77
C GLU A 116 -5.90 2.03 -7.45
N LEU A 117 -4.58 2.16 -7.39
CA LEU A 117 -3.91 3.43 -7.10
C LEU A 117 -4.20 4.46 -8.20
N ARG A 118 -4.09 4.05 -9.47
CA ARG A 118 -4.39 4.93 -10.62
C ARG A 118 -5.87 5.28 -10.66
N TRP A 119 -6.72 4.35 -10.27
CA TRP A 119 -8.16 4.60 -10.14
C TRP A 119 -8.43 5.62 -9.01
N PHE A 120 -7.81 5.49 -7.83
CA PHE A 120 -7.96 6.47 -6.74
C PHE A 120 -7.48 7.86 -7.16
N ALA A 121 -6.33 7.96 -7.80
CA ALA A 121 -5.80 9.23 -8.29
C ALA A 121 -6.80 9.92 -9.25
N GLN A 122 -7.33 9.18 -10.22
CA GLN A 122 -8.31 9.69 -11.15
C GLN A 122 -9.63 10.08 -10.47
N PHE A 123 -10.15 9.24 -9.57
CA PHE A 123 -11.40 9.51 -8.84
C PHE A 123 -11.29 10.78 -7.99
N LEU A 124 -10.11 11.04 -7.42
CA LEU A 124 -9.82 12.23 -6.61
C LEU A 124 -9.43 13.46 -7.44
N GLY A 125 -9.25 13.33 -8.76
CA GLY A 125 -8.67 14.39 -9.58
C GLY A 125 -7.23 14.75 -9.20
N TYR A 126 -6.50 13.77 -8.61
CA TYR A 126 -5.13 13.97 -8.14
C TYR A 126 -4.12 13.81 -9.28
N THR A 127 -3.29 14.84 -9.47
CA THR A 127 -2.26 14.88 -10.54
C THR A 127 -0.84 14.82 -10.01
N GLY A 128 -0.67 14.69 -8.70
CA GLY A 128 0.66 14.59 -8.07
C GLY A 128 1.30 13.20 -8.26
N VAL A 129 2.53 13.09 -7.78
CA VAL A 129 3.27 11.81 -7.79
C VAL A 129 2.62 10.85 -6.80
N CYS A 130 2.27 9.66 -7.28
CA CYS A 130 1.75 8.58 -6.44
C CYS A 130 2.36 7.23 -6.86
N GLY A 131 2.52 6.34 -5.90
CA GLY A 131 3.11 5.02 -6.08
C GLY A 131 2.73 4.06 -4.96
N GLU A 132 2.82 2.76 -5.21
CA GLU A 132 2.65 1.76 -4.17
C GLU A 132 3.88 1.70 -3.28
N LEU A 133 3.66 1.74 -1.97
CA LEU A 133 4.66 1.47 -0.95
C LEU A 133 4.37 0.10 -0.34
N ASN A 134 5.38 -0.75 -0.25
CA ASN A 134 5.24 -2.04 0.43
C ASN A 134 5.85 -1.95 1.82
N VAL A 135 5.11 -2.43 2.81
CA VAL A 135 5.44 -2.32 4.23
C VAL A 135 5.46 -3.70 4.84
N LEU A 136 6.55 -4.01 5.52
CA LEU A 136 6.70 -5.20 6.34
C LEU A 136 7.22 -4.77 7.70
N GLU A 137 6.34 -4.78 8.71
CA GLU A 137 6.66 -4.28 10.05
C GLU A 137 7.16 -2.81 9.99
N ASP A 138 8.43 -2.57 10.34
CA ASP A 138 9.04 -1.24 10.33
C ASP A 138 9.81 -0.93 9.04
N LEU A 139 9.94 -1.88 8.12
CA LEU A 139 10.63 -1.70 6.85
C LEU A 139 9.64 -1.35 5.73
N TRP A 140 9.87 -0.22 5.09
CA TRP A 140 9.10 0.27 3.94
C TRP A 140 9.94 0.20 2.66
N THR A 141 9.29 -0.02 1.53
CA THR A 141 9.93 0.11 0.23
C THR A 141 9.10 0.96 -0.72
N SER A 142 9.81 1.77 -1.51
CA SER A 142 9.29 2.39 -2.73
C SER A 142 10.11 1.97 -3.93
N ARG A 143 9.62 2.26 -5.12
CA ARG A 143 10.33 1.99 -6.38
C ARG A 143 10.16 3.15 -7.36
N VAL A 144 11.23 3.45 -8.07
CA VAL A 144 11.25 4.55 -9.05
C VAL A 144 10.44 4.16 -10.29
N THR A 145 10.63 2.92 -10.78
CA THR A 145 9.82 2.34 -11.86
C THR A 145 9.04 1.14 -11.34
N SER A 146 7.83 0.90 -11.85
CA SER A 146 6.94 -0.17 -11.39
C SER A 146 6.67 -1.18 -12.51
N HIS A 147 5.46 -1.30 -13.00
CA HIS A 147 5.05 -2.32 -13.97
C HIS A 147 5.52 -2.01 -15.40
N VAL A 148 6.82 -2.02 -15.62
CA VAL A 148 7.47 -1.76 -16.92
C VAL A 148 8.38 -2.92 -17.30
N ALA A 149 8.64 -3.09 -18.60
CA ALA A 149 9.61 -4.08 -19.05
C ALA A 149 11.02 -3.73 -18.53
N LEU A 150 11.78 -4.72 -18.09
CA LEU A 150 13.12 -4.51 -17.51
C LEU A 150 14.05 -3.70 -18.42
N LYS A 151 13.97 -3.91 -19.74
CA LYS A 151 14.75 -3.17 -20.75
C LYS A 151 14.47 -1.66 -20.78
N GLU A 152 13.28 -1.23 -20.27
CA GLU A 152 12.88 0.18 -20.27
C GLU A 152 13.31 0.90 -18.98
N VAL A 153 13.73 0.16 -17.95
CA VAL A 153 14.01 0.73 -16.63
C VAL A 153 15.03 1.85 -16.69
N SER A 154 16.20 1.63 -17.29
CA SER A 154 17.24 2.65 -17.38
C SER A 154 16.80 3.90 -18.13
N HIS A 155 15.96 3.76 -19.15
CA HIS A 155 15.44 4.89 -19.93
C HIS A 155 14.38 5.72 -19.18
N LEU A 156 13.70 5.13 -18.22
CA LEU A 156 12.67 5.79 -17.41
C LEU A 156 13.23 6.46 -16.15
N LEU A 157 14.47 6.15 -15.77
CA LEU A 157 15.10 6.77 -14.62
C LEU A 157 15.51 8.21 -14.95
N THR A 158 15.14 9.12 -14.06
CA THR A 158 15.57 10.52 -14.06
C THR A 158 15.89 10.96 -12.63
N PRO A 159 16.73 11.97 -12.41
CA PRO A 159 16.97 12.53 -11.07
C PRO A 159 15.66 12.93 -10.37
N ASP A 160 14.72 13.53 -11.10
CA ASP A 160 13.42 13.96 -10.56
C ASP A 160 12.55 12.77 -10.10
N ASN A 161 12.54 11.66 -10.87
CA ASN A 161 11.78 10.46 -10.48
C ASN A 161 12.39 9.76 -9.26
N VAL A 162 13.71 9.74 -9.14
CA VAL A 162 14.42 9.25 -7.95
C VAL A 162 14.06 10.12 -6.75
N TYR A 163 14.18 11.44 -6.87
CA TYR A 163 13.77 12.39 -5.83
C TYR A 163 12.30 12.21 -5.42
N ALA A 164 11.40 12.13 -6.38
CA ALA A 164 9.97 11.99 -6.13
C ALA A 164 9.66 10.71 -5.34
N SER A 165 10.32 9.58 -5.67
CA SER A 165 10.17 8.32 -4.94
C SER A 165 10.70 8.41 -3.50
N ILE A 166 11.83 9.11 -3.29
CA ILE A 166 12.40 9.37 -1.96
C ILE A 166 11.44 10.26 -1.14
N ALA A 167 10.94 11.34 -1.72
CA ALA A 167 10.05 12.28 -1.05
C ALA A 167 8.73 11.60 -0.64
N MET A 168 8.17 10.78 -1.53
CA MET A 168 6.92 10.06 -1.29
C MET A 168 7.03 9.09 -0.10
N ILE A 169 8.07 8.26 -0.03
CA ILE A 169 8.24 7.33 1.09
C ILE A 169 8.57 8.06 2.39
N ALA A 170 9.37 9.15 2.34
CA ALA A 170 9.66 9.98 3.50
C ALA A 170 8.39 10.58 4.11
N GLN A 171 7.50 11.11 3.27
CA GLN A 171 6.22 11.67 3.69
C GLN A 171 5.31 10.59 4.31
N ALA A 172 5.22 9.42 3.68
CA ALA A 172 4.40 8.32 4.18
C ALA A 172 4.90 7.79 5.54
N LEU A 173 6.22 7.66 5.72
CA LEU A 173 6.83 7.29 7.00
C LEU A 173 6.55 8.33 8.09
N LYS A 174 6.65 9.63 7.77
CA LYS A 174 6.27 10.69 8.70
C LYS A 174 4.79 10.62 9.08
N ALA A 175 3.92 10.39 8.11
CA ALA A 175 2.48 10.19 8.36
C ALA A 175 2.18 8.94 9.19
N SER A 176 3.05 7.92 9.19
CA SER A 176 2.93 6.75 10.06
C SER A 176 3.48 6.96 11.49
N GLY A 177 3.96 8.17 11.82
CA GLY A 177 4.50 8.54 13.14
C GLY A 177 6.02 8.51 13.24
N LYS A 178 6.74 8.25 12.15
CA LYS A 178 8.21 8.24 12.14
C LYS A 178 8.75 9.65 11.85
N ALA A 179 9.01 10.43 12.87
CA ALA A 179 9.36 11.85 12.73
C ALA A 179 10.64 12.10 11.89
N ALA A 180 11.64 11.23 12.00
CA ALA A 180 12.93 11.35 11.31
C ALA A 180 13.30 9.99 10.64
N PRO A 181 12.64 9.63 9.52
CA PRO A 181 12.90 8.37 8.85
C PRO A 181 14.30 8.34 8.24
N ARG A 182 14.99 7.21 8.40
CA ARG A 182 16.26 6.92 7.73
C ARG A 182 16.00 6.16 6.45
N LEU A 183 16.49 6.68 5.33
CA LEU A 183 16.23 6.14 4.00
C LEU A 183 17.50 5.66 3.33
N ALA A 184 17.42 4.54 2.61
CA ALA A 184 18.50 4.01 1.77
C ALA A 184 18.03 3.93 0.32
N VAL A 185 18.87 4.35 -0.62
CA VAL A 185 18.61 4.21 -2.05
C VAL A 185 19.50 3.12 -2.64
N CYS A 186 18.90 2.20 -3.40
CA CYS A 186 19.63 1.19 -4.18
C CYS A 186 20.23 1.80 -5.44
N GLY A 187 21.38 1.28 -5.87
CA GLY A 187 21.85 1.44 -7.26
C GLY A 187 21.00 0.60 -8.22
N LEU A 188 21.16 0.87 -9.50
CA LEU A 188 20.57 0.08 -10.60
C LEU A 188 21.48 -1.09 -10.97
N ASN A 189 22.77 -0.80 -11.13
CA ASN A 189 23.75 -1.71 -11.70
C ASN A 189 24.48 -2.55 -10.64
N PRO A 190 25.05 -3.71 -11.02
CA PRO A 190 25.87 -4.52 -10.12
C PRO A 190 26.98 -3.68 -9.48
N HIS A 191 27.23 -3.92 -8.18
CA HIS A 191 28.25 -3.21 -7.41
C HIS A 191 28.18 -1.68 -7.51
N ASN A 192 26.94 -1.15 -7.70
CA ASN A 192 26.74 0.29 -7.78
C ASN A 192 27.44 0.93 -8.99
N GLY A 193 27.46 0.22 -10.13
CA GLY A 193 28.11 0.62 -11.35
C GLY A 193 29.65 0.41 -11.39
N ASP A 194 30.27 0.05 -10.26
CA ASP A 194 31.71 -0.19 -10.14
C ASP A 194 32.57 0.86 -10.87
N ASN A 195 32.41 2.12 -10.49
CA ASN A 195 33.09 3.27 -11.11
C ASN A 195 32.83 3.43 -12.63
N GLY A 196 31.67 2.96 -13.12
CA GLY A 196 31.26 3.04 -14.52
C GLY A 196 31.59 1.80 -15.35
N ASN A 197 32.17 0.74 -14.77
CA ASN A 197 32.44 -0.51 -15.46
C ASN A 197 31.16 -1.25 -15.89
N TYR A 198 30.06 -1.07 -15.12
CA TYR A 198 28.77 -1.76 -15.34
C TYR A 198 27.61 -0.79 -15.63
N GLY A 199 27.90 0.43 -16.01
CA GLY A 199 26.92 1.49 -16.23
C GLY A 199 27.24 2.72 -15.38
N ASP A 200 26.63 3.83 -15.71
CA ASP A 200 26.91 5.12 -15.06
C ASP A 200 25.64 5.80 -14.49
N GLU A 201 24.50 5.12 -14.48
CA GLU A 201 23.23 5.63 -13.98
C GLU A 201 23.30 6.04 -12.49
N GLU A 202 24.13 5.37 -11.70
CA GLU A 202 24.37 5.76 -10.31
C GLU A 202 24.95 7.16 -10.20
N ARG A 203 25.93 7.48 -11.06
CA ARG A 203 26.61 8.77 -11.07
C ARG A 203 25.80 9.86 -11.75
N THR A 204 25.13 9.53 -12.86
CA THR A 204 24.48 10.51 -13.74
C THR A 204 23.01 10.77 -13.41
N ILE A 205 22.36 9.84 -12.71
CA ILE A 205 20.92 9.89 -12.42
C ILE A 205 20.63 9.73 -10.93
N ILE A 206 21.09 8.63 -10.31
CA ILE A 206 20.64 8.26 -8.96
C ILE A 206 21.26 9.20 -7.91
N THR A 207 22.56 9.45 -7.98
CA THR A 207 23.22 10.39 -7.07
C THR A 207 22.65 11.81 -7.19
N PRO A 208 22.45 12.39 -8.38
CA PRO A 208 21.75 13.67 -8.51
C PRO A 208 20.36 13.68 -7.87
N GLY A 209 19.55 12.62 -8.02
CA GLY A 209 18.24 12.52 -7.37
C GLY A 209 18.34 12.45 -5.84
N ILE A 210 19.34 11.77 -5.30
CA ILE A 210 19.64 11.75 -3.86
C ILE A 210 20.02 13.16 -3.37
N GLU A 211 20.84 13.88 -4.13
CA GLU A 211 21.23 15.24 -3.77
C GLU A 211 20.04 16.21 -3.77
N LEU A 212 19.10 16.08 -4.70
CA LEU A 212 17.85 16.83 -4.68
C LEU A 212 17.06 16.57 -3.39
N ALA A 213 16.98 15.31 -2.94
CA ALA A 213 16.32 14.96 -1.69
C ALA A 213 17.02 15.56 -0.45
N ARG A 214 18.35 15.53 -0.42
CA ARG A 214 19.15 16.14 0.65
C ARG A 214 18.98 17.66 0.70
N GLN A 215 18.97 18.32 -0.45
CA GLN A 215 18.70 19.75 -0.56
C GLN A 215 17.29 20.11 -0.09
N ALA A 216 16.32 19.20 -0.26
CA ALA A 216 14.97 19.33 0.28
C ALA A 216 14.86 18.97 1.78
N GLY A 217 15.97 18.69 2.47
CA GLY A 217 16.02 18.38 3.90
C GLY A 217 15.58 16.95 4.25
N ILE A 218 15.63 16.01 3.28
CA ILE A 218 15.30 14.61 3.52
C ILE A 218 16.59 13.82 3.78
N PRO A 219 16.80 13.27 5.00
CA PRO A 219 17.94 12.43 5.29
C PRO A 219 17.88 11.12 4.48
N VAL A 220 18.86 10.92 3.59
CA VAL A 220 18.90 9.74 2.72
C VAL A 220 20.34 9.36 2.41
N ASP A 221 20.62 8.07 2.48
CA ASP A 221 21.92 7.47 2.20
C ASP A 221 21.89 6.64 0.92
N GLY A 222 23.02 6.54 0.25
CA GLY A 222 23.17 5.77 -0.99
C GLY A 222 23.88 6.54 -2.09
N PRO A 223 23.91 6.00 -3.33
CA PRO A 223 23.35 4.69 -3.67
C PRO A 223 24.14 3.53 -3.07
N PHE A 224 23.46 2.45 -2.72
CA PHE A 224 24.07 1.21 -2.22
C PHE A 224 23.89 0.07 -3.24
N PRO A 225 24.82 -0.90 -3.31
CA PRO A 225 24.57 -2.12 -4.07
C PRO A 225 23.28 -2.79 -3.61
N ALA A 226 22.37 -3.08 -4.54
CA ALA A 226 21.02 -3.53 -4.25
C ALA A 226 20.99 -4.89 -3.50
N ASP A 227 21.93 -5.77 -3.79
CA ASP A 227 22.11 -7.08 -3.15
C ASP A 227 22.40 -6.98 -1.64
N THR A 228 22.97 -5.88 -1.17
CA THR A 228 23.30 -5.64 0.24
C THR A 228 22.43 -4.59 0.93
N ALA A 229 21.67 -3.80 0.17
CA ALA A 229 20.85 -2.71 0.72
C ALA A 229 19.83 -3.21 1.75
N PHE A 230 19.12 -4.31 1.46
CA PHE A 230 18.15 -4.89 2.39
C PHE A 230 18.81 -5.51 3.61
N VAL A 231 19.97 -6.15 3.45
CA VAL A 231 20.76 -6.68 4.59
C VAL A 231 21.17 -5.55 5.53
N ARG A 232 21.48 -4.37 4.99
CA ARG A 232 21.76 -3.17 5.81
C ARG A 232 20.51 -2.64 6.47
N ALA A 233 19.39 -2.58 5.73
CA ALA A 233 18.15 -2.01 6.22
C ALA A 233 17.60 -2.72 7.45
N ILE A 234 17.64 -4.07 7.48
CA ILE A 234 17.07 -4.87 8.57
C ILE A 234 17.97 -4.99 9.80
N ARG A 235 19.13 -4.32 9.84
CA ARG A 235 20.00 -4.34 11.03
C ARG A 235 19.31 -3.67 12.21
N LYS A 236 19.44 -4.26 13.42
CA LYS A 236 18.90 -3.69 14.65
C LYS A 236 19.51 -2.34 14.98
N GLU A 237 20.81 -2.21 14.76
CA GLU A 237 21.55 -0.95 14.95
C GLU A 237 21.98 -0.38 13.60
N GLY A 238 21.67 0.89 13.38
CA GLY A 238 22.03 1.60 12.15
C GLY A 238 21.24 1.15 10.92
N GLY A 239 20.11 0.43 11.08
CA GLY A 239 19.22 0.06 9.99
C GLY A 239 18.48 1.25 9.37
N TYR A 240 17.68 0.97 8.35
CA TYR A 240 16.88 1.98 7.63
C TYR A 240 15.38 1.68 7.79
N ASP A 241 14.59 2.72 7.82
CA ASP A 241 13.12 2.63 7.87
C ASP A 241 12.54 2.45 6.47
N GLY A 242 13.25 2.91 5.45
CA GLY A 242 12.80 2.80 4.07
C GLY A 242 13.94 2.52 3.08
N VAL A 243 13.63 1.70 2.06
CA VAL A 243 14.54 1.38 0.95
C VAL A 243 13.87 1.80 -0.36
N ILE A 244 14.56 2.60 -1.15
CA ILE A 244 14.13 3.04 -2.47
C ILE A 244 14.86 2.18 -3.51
N THR A 245 14.08 1.46 -4.33
CA THR A 245 14.59 0.59 -5.39
C THR A 245 14.34 1.20 -6.77
N MET A 246 15.09 0.76 -7.77
CA MET A 246 14.99 1.31 -9.12
C MET A 246 13.88 0.66 -9.92
N TYR A 247 13.58 -0.64 -9.66
CA TYR A 247 12.56 -1.39 -10.37
C TYR A 247 11.87 -2.41 -9.45
N HIS A 248 10.76 -2.97 -9.92
CA HIS A 248 9.84 -3.81 -9.16
C HIS A 248 10.53 -4.98 -8.45
N ASP A 249 11.19 -5.88 -9.18
CA ASP A 249 11.72 -7.12 -8.59
C ASP A 249 12.90 -6.89 -7.66
N GLN A 250 13.63 -5.77 -7.83
CA GLN A 250 14.73 -5.38 -6.96
C GLN A 250 14.30 -5.27 -5.49
N GLY A 251 13.08 -4.81 -5.24
CA GLY A 251 12.52 -4.69 -3.88
C GLY A 251 11.58 -5.83 -3.51
N GLN A 252 10.74 -6.27 -4.44
CA GLN A 252 9.68 -7.23 -4.14
C GLN A 252 10.20 -8.62 -3.76
N ILE A 253 11.31 -9.07 -4.37
CA ILE A 253 11.94 -10.34 -4.01
C ILE A 253 12.37 -10.31 -2.54
N ALA A 254 13.08 -9.26 -2.12
CA ALA A 254 13.52 -9.11 -0.74
C ALA A 254 12.35 -9.05 0.24
N MET A 255 11.34 -8.22 -0.03
CA MET A 255 10.18 -8.06 0.84
C MET A 255 9.38 -9.36 0.99
N LYS A 256 9.19 -10.13 -0.08
CA LYS A 256 8.49 -11.41 -0.04
C LYS A 256 9.26 -12.47 0.73
N LEU A 257 10.58 -12.52 0.59
CA LEU A 257 11.42 -13.44 1.35
C LEU A 257 11.45 -13.11 2.85
N LEU A 258 11.35 -11.83 3.22
CA LEU A 258 11.33 -11.39 4.61
C LEU A 258 9.99 -11.67 5.30
N GLY A 259 8.86 -11.66 4.56
CA GLY A 259 7.57 -11.90 5.22
C GLY A 259 6.33 -11.70 4.35
N PHE A 260 6.16 -12.51 3.32
CA PHE A 260 5.03 -12.43 2.39
C PHE A 260 3.65 -12.33 3.06
N GLU A 261 3.42 -13.12 4.12
CA GLU A 261 2.11 -13.24 4.79
C GLU A 261 1.74 -12.05 5.67
N ARG A 262 2.67 -11.12 5.90
CA ARG A 262 2.51 -9.98 6.81
C ARG A 262 2.54 -8.64 6.10
N GLY A 263 2.77 -8.67 4.79
CA GLY A 263 2.97 -7.49 3.97
C GLY A 263 1.73 -6.62 3.85
N VAL A 264 1.94 -5.32 3.83
CA VAL A 264 0.92 -4.30 3.62
C VAL A 264 1.31 -3.46 2.41
N THR A 265 0.32 -3.07 1.62
CA THR A 265 0.47 -2.05 0.57
C THR A 265 -0.17 -0.75 1.06
N VAL A 266 0.59 0.35 0.94
CA VAL A 266 0.10 1.72 1.15
C VAL A 266 0.10 2.42 -0.21
N HIS A 267 -1.00 3.06 -0.54
CA HIS A 267 -1.12 3.91 -1.74
C HIS A 267 -0.52 5.29 -1.44
N GLY A 268 0.81 5.38 -1.64
CA GLY A 268 1.60 6.56 -1.33
C GLY A 268 1.36 7.74 -2.27
N GLY A 269 1.58 8.94 -1.76
CA GLY A 269 1.42 10.19 -2.51
C GLY A 269 -0.01 10.74 -2.54
N LEU A 270 -1.03 9.93 -2.30
CA LEU A 270 -2.42 10.39 -2.23
C LEU A 270 -2.66 11.30 -1.00
N PRO A 271 -3.71 12.16 -1.01
CA PRO A 271 -3.93 13.18 0.01
C PRO A 271 -4.32 12.62 1.39
N PHE A 272 -4.56 11.32 1.50
CA PHE A 272 -4.89 10.63 2.75
C PHE A 272 -4.46 9.15 2.71
N PRO A 273 -4.32 8.52 3.89
CA PRO A 273 -3.87 7.14 3.96
C PRO A 273 -4.88 6.15 3.38
N ILE A 274 -4.39 5.28 2.49
CA ILE A 274 -5.13 4.13 1.97
C ILE A 274 -4.23 2.91 2.11
N CYS A 275 -4.68 1.89 2.88
CA CYS A 275 -3.92 0.69 3.20
C CYS A 275 -4.68 -0.58 2.82
N THR A 276 -3.96 -1.61 2.38
CA THR A 276 -4.52 -2.92 2.04
C THR A 276 -3.49 -4.03 2.29
N PRO A 277 -3.89 -5.29 2.57
CA PRO A 277 -2.97 -6.42 2.56
C PRO A 277 -2.27 -6.58 1.22
N ALA A 278 -0.99 -6.98 1.23
CA ALA A 278 -0.18 -7.16 0.02
C ALA A 278 -0.41 -8.50 -0.70
N HIS A 279 -1.52 -9.19 -0.44
CA HIS A 279 -1.90 -10.46 -1.07
C HIS A 279 -3.28 -10.37 -1.74
N GLY A 280 -3.59 -11.34 -2.62
CA GLY A 280 -4.84 -11.37 -3.37
C GLY A 280 -6.01 -12.04 -2.63
N THR A 281 -7.08 -12.30 -3.38
CA THR A 281 -8.39 -12.79 -2.91
C THR A 281 -8.44 -14.26 -2.55
N ALA A 282 -7.41 -15.06 -2.91
CA ALA A 282 -7.25 -16.47 -2.59
C ALA A 282 -8.55 -17.29 -2.76
N TYR A 283 -9.11 -17.29 -3.97
CA TYR A 283 -10.38 -17.93 -4.30
C TYR A 283 -10.43 -19.44 -4.04
N ASP A 284 -9.26 -20.08 -4.07
CA ASP A 284 -9.09 -21.51 -3.77
C ASP A 284 -9.45 -21.88 -2.33
N ILE A 285 -9.41 -20.92 -1.40
CA ILE A 285 -9.77 -21.12 0.00
C ILE A 285 -10.96 -20.26 0.46
N ALA A 286 -11.61 -19.53 -0.47
CA ALA A 286 -12.77 -18.69 -0.13
C ALA A 286 -13.92 -19.53 0.48
N GLY A 287 -14.47 -19.08 1.59
CA GLY A 287 -15.52 -19.78 2.33
C GLY A 287 -15.06 -20.97 3.17
N GLN A 288 -13.74 -21.25 3.24
CA GLN A 288 -13.20 -22.38 4.02
C GLN A 288 -12.74 -21.99 5.44
N HIS A 289 -12.80 -20.73 5.82
CA HIS A 289 -12.38 -20.21 7.13
C HIS A 289 -10.88 -20.45 7.46
N ARG A 290 -10.02 -20.55 6.45
CA ARG A 290 -8.59 -20.87 6.55
C ARG A 290 -7.66 -19.67 6.31
N ALA A 291 -8.19 -18.53 5.90
CA ALA A 291 -7.38 -17.35 5.58
C ALA A 291 -6.61 -16.84 6.80
N ASN A 292 -5.34 -16.48 6.60
CA ASN A 292 -4.51 -15.85 7.63
C ASN A 292 -4.81 -14.34 7.68
N PRO A 293 -5.31 -13.79 8.81
CA PRO A 293 -5.68 -12.38 8.90
C PRO A 293 -4.51 -11.44 9.16
N GLN A 294 -3.29 -11.93 9.34
CA GLN A 294 -2.17 -11.12 9.85
C GLN A 294 -1.89 -9.88 8.99
N ALA A 295 -1.85 -10.01 7.67
CA ALA A 295 -1.63 -8.87 6.77
C ALA A 295 -2.79 -7.86 6.86
N MET A 296 -4.04 -8.33 7.00
CA MET A 296 -5.20 -7.46 7.17
C MET A 296 -5.14 -6.70 8.51
N CYS A 297 -4.76 -7.37 9.59
CA CYS A 297 -4.56 -6.74 10.90
C CYS A 297 -3.44 -5.68 10.84
N ASN A 298 -2.34 -5.97 10.16
CA ASN A 298 -1.24 -5.04 9.97
C ASN A 298 -1.66 -3.82 9.13
N ALA A 299 -2.41 -4.04 8.04
CA ALA A 299 -2.93 -2.97 7.20
C ALA A 299 -3.88 -2.05 7.96
N PHE A 300 -4.77 -2.62 8.76
CA PHE A 300 -5.70 -1.86 9.59
C PHE A 300 -4.97 -1.07 10.69
N ALA A 301 -4.02 -1.70 11.39
CA ALA A 301 -3.23 -1.03 12.41
C ALA A 301 -2.40 0.13 11.83
N LEU A 302 -1.85 -0.05 10.61
CA LEU A 302 -1.14 1.01 9.91
C LEU A 302 -2.08 2.15 9.49
N ALA A 303 -3.26 1.84 8.97
CA ALA A 303 -4.28 2.83 8.65
C ALA A 303 -4.67 3.67 9.88
N CYS A 304 -4.81 3.03 11.06
CA CYS A 304 -5.05 3.74 12.32
C CYS A 304 -3.91 4.69 12.67
N ARG A 305 -2.65 4.20 12.65
CA ARG A 305 -1.48 5.06 12.93
C ARG A 305 -1.40 6.26 11.99
N MET A 306 -1.53 6.03 10.68
CA MET A 306 -1.48 7.11 9.69
C MET A 306 -2.67 8.07 9.83
N GLY A 307 -3.86 7.56 10.15
CA GLY A 307 -5.06 8.36 10.37
C GLY A 307 -4.96 9.28 11.60
N GLN A 308 -4.22 8.87 12.65
CA GLN A 308 -3.97 9.69 13.86
C GLN A 308 -3.11 10.94 13.59
N HIS A 309 -2.27 10.90 12.55
CA HIS A 309 -1.37 11.99 12.18
C HIS A 309 -1.91 12.85 11.02
N ARG A 310 -3.16 12.62 10.62
CA ARG A 310 -3.85 13.46 9.64
C ARG A 310 -4.49 14.65 10.37
N HIS A 311 -3.96 15.84 10.10
CA HIS A 311 -4.49 17.13 10.58
C HIS A 311 -5.12 17.90 9.45
#